data_7ffe163cdb507c2b584adacf39540575
#
_entry.id   7ffe163cdb507c2b584adacf39540575
#
_cell.length_a   1.000
_cell.length_b   1.000
_cell.length_c   1.000
_cell.angle_alpha   90.00
_cell.angle_beta   90.00
_cell.angle_gamma   90.00
#
_symmetry.space_group_name_H-M   'P 1'
#
loop_
_entity.id
_entity.type
_entity.pdbx_description
1 polymer ?
#
loop_
_entity_poly.entity_id
_entity_poly.type
_entity_poly.pdbx_seq_one_letter_code
_entity_poly.pdbx_strand_id
1 'polypeptide(L)'
;MKKPLLIIILFFIISCQNNFEKDVLNIVKSTEIPAVVMGKINKDGSMDFFSNGPSRWDRNDTINEKNIFSIASMTKALGSVAALQLVEQGKITLDEPLDEYLPNMSSIKILTQDNKIIDPINSITLRHLLTHTAGFGYWFTSKQLSDWGNLKKEIGWTENYEPRLFESGTSYMYGTNIDWVGRLVEKISGMNLEDYLRKYVTGPLEMNSTWFNVPEN
;
A
#
# COMPACT_ATOMS: atom_id res chain seq x y z
N MET A 1 28.01 45.12 -57.39
CA MET A 1 28.18 44.48 -56.09
C MET A 1 26.78 44.16 -55.54
N LYS A 2 26.34 42.88 -55.62
CA LYS A 2 25.04 42.46 -55.09
C LYS A 2 25.23 42.00 -53.64
N LYS A 3 24.54 42.66 -52.68
CA LYS A 3 24.56 42.25 -51.24
C LYS A 3 23.70 41.00 -51.10
N PRO A 4 24.16 39.95 -50.39
CA PRO A 4 23.32 38.81 -50.09
C PRO A 4 22.30 39.19 -49.02
N LEU A 5 21.03 38.91 -49.30
CA LEU A 5 19.92 39.04 -48.38
C LEU A 5 19.98 37.84 -47.41
N LEU A 6 20.36 38.11 -46.16
CA LEU A 6 20.41 37.11 -45.11
C LEU A 6 18.95 36.86 -44.61
N ILE A 7 18.33 35.79 -45.05
CA ILE A 7 17.03 35.36 -44.57
C ILE A 7 17.24 34.64 -43.21
N ILE A 8 16.97 35.36 -42.14
CA ILE A 8 16.90 34.76 -40.79
C ILE A 8 15.56 34.00 -40.70
N ILE A 9 15.61 32.67 -40.86
CA ILE A 9 14.49 31.80 -40.59
C ILE A 9 14.41 31.67 -39.06
N LEU A 10 13.49 32.44 -38.45
CA LEU A 10 13.11 32.23 -37.04
C LEU A 10 12.33 30.93 -36.94
N PHE A 11 12.99 29.85 -36.57
CA PHE A 11 12.29 28.65 -36.11
C PHE A 11 11.58 28.98 -34.81
N PHE A 12 10.29 29.27 -34.90
CA PHE A 12 9.40 29.15 -33.75
C PHE A 12 9.37 27.67 -33.34
N ILE A 13 10.23 27.32 -32.42
CA ILE A 13 10.06 26.08 -31.66
C ILE A 13 8.78 26.31 -30.85
N ILE A 14 7.64 25.86 -31.39
CA ILE A 14 6.43 25.69 -30.61
C ILE A 14 6.77 24.56 -29.65
N SER A 15 7.34 24.94 -28.51
CA SER A 15 7.43 24.07 -27.36
C SER A 15 5.99 23.67 -27.05
N CYS A 16 5.61 22.42 -27.28
CA CYS A 16 4.50 21.80 -26.62
C CYS A 16 4.84 21.79 -25.13
N GLN A 17 4.73 22.93 -24.47
CA GLN A 17 4.76 23.00 -23.02
C GLN A 17 3.62 22.08 -22.55
N ASN A 18 4.01 21.02 -21.89
CA ASN A 18 3.09 20.11 -21.27
C ASN A 18 2.12 20.94 -20.40
N ASN A 19 0.86 21.06 -20.81
CA ASN A 19 -0.15 21.81 -20.09
C ASN A 19 -0.58 21.11 -18.79
N PHE A 20 0.23 20.15 -18.27
CA PHE A 20 -0.07 19.35 -17.08
C PHE A 20 -0.53 20.22 -15.91
N GLU A 21 0.26 21.22 -15.51
CA GLU A 21 -0.07 22.10 -14.40
C GLU A 21 -1.39 22.86 -14.64
N LYS A 22 -1.57 23.41 -15.85
CA LYS A 22 -2.77 24.16 -16.22
C LYS A 22 -4.00 23.27 -16.24
N ASP A 23 -3.88 22.05 -16.77
CA ASP A 23 -5.00 21.12 -16.86
C ASP A 23 -5.40 20.64 -15.47
N VAL A 24 -4.44 20.30 -14.61
CA VAL A 24 -4.71 19.94 -13.20
C VAL A 24 -5.32 21.12 -12.44
N LEU A 25 -4.79 22.33 -12.61
CA LEU A 25 -5.32 23.54 -11.95
C LEU A 25 -6.77 23.80 -12.35
N ASN A 26 -7.12 23.61 -13.62
CA ASN A 26 -8.50 23.77 -14.10
C ASN A 26 -9.44 22.76 -13.43
N ILE A 27 -9.01 21.50 -13.31
CA ILE A 27 -9.78 20.45 -12.62
C ILE A 27 -9.96 20.82 -11.14
N VAL A 28 -8.87 21.16 -10.45
CA VAL A 28 -8.89 21.52 -9.02
C VAL A 28 -9.81 22.72 -8.78
N LYS A 29 -9.78 23.76 -9.64
CA LYS A 29 -10.66 24.92 -9.54
C LYS A 29 -12.13 24.61 -9.83
N SER A 30 -12.42 23.57 -10.60
CA SER A 30 -13.80 23.13 -10.92
C SER A 30 -14.35 22.15 -9.88
N THR A 31 -13.55 21.75 -8.89
CA THR A 31 -13.89 20.81 -7.82
C THR A 31 -13.68 21.46 -6.46
N GLU A 32 -14.26 20.88 -5.43
CA GLU A 32 -14.05 21.33 -4.04
C GLU A 32 -12.82 20.66 -3.38
N ILE A 33 -11.81 20.27 -4.16
CA ILE A 33 -10.57 19.65 -3.64
C ILE A 33 -9.75 20.73 -2.93
N PRO A 34 -9.58 20.65 -1.61
CA PRO A 34 -8.95 21.70 -0.83
C PRO A 34 -7.44 21.77 -1.02
N ALA A 35 -6.80 20.62 -1.21
CA ALA A 35 -5.37 20.51 -1.40
C ALA A 35 -5.03 19.27 -2.23
N VAL A 36 -4.00 19.37 -3.06
CA VAL A 36 -3.54 18.27 -3.92
C VAL A 36 -2.04 18.38 -4.19
N VAL A 37 -1.36 17.24 -4.19
CA VAL A 37 -0.01 17.06 -4.75
C VAL A 37 -0.08 15.95 -5.77
N MET A 38 0.43 16.21 -6.97
CA MET A 38 0.51 15.22 -8.04
C MET A 38 1.93 15.18 -8.60
N GLY A 39 2.39 13.98 -8.91
CA GLY A 39 3.64 13.74 -9.60
C GLY A 39 3.38 12.98 -10.90
N LYS A 40 4.14 13.32 -11.95
CA LYS A 40 4.13 12.63 -13.24
C LYS A 40 5.56 12.31 -13.63
N ILE A 41 5.81 11.06 -14.00
CA ILE A 41 7.09 10.62 -14.56
C ILE A 41 6.95 10.57 -16.07
N ASN A 42 7.81 11.28 -16.76
CA ASN A 42 7.90 11.31 -18.21
C ASN A 42 8.69 10.11 -18.75
N LYS A 43 8.64 9.86 -20.06
CA LYS A 43 9.35 8.74 -20.70
C LYS A 43 10.86 8.82 -20.60
N ASP A 44 11.40 10.02 -20.45
CA ASP A 44 12.84 10.29 -20.28
C ASP A 44 13.31 10.21 -18.82
N GLY A 45 12.38 9.86 -17.88
CA GLY A 45 12.65 9.78 -16.45
C GLY A 45 12.55 11.11 -15.71
N SER A 46 12.33 12.24 -16.39
CA SER A 46 12.06 13.51 -15.73
C SER A 46 10.72 13.47 -14.98
N MET A 47 10.62 14.27 -13.91
CA MET A 47 9.41 14.35 -13.09
C MET A 47 8.86 15.78 -13.11
N ASP A 48 7.57 15.87 -13.36
CA ASP A 48 6.80 17.10 -13.19
C ASP A 48 5.95 16.98 -11.91
N PHE A 49 5.93 18.04 -11.11
CA PHE A 49 5.10 18.10 -9.90
C PHE A 49 4.11 19.25 -10.01
N PHE A 50 2.90 19.02 -9.51
CA PHE A 50 1.88 20.03 -9.30
C PHE A 50 1.43 19.97 -7.84
N SER A 51 1.32 21.12 -7.19
CA SER A 51 0.78 21.24 -5.85
C SER A 51 -0.10 22.47 -5.73
N ASN A 52 -1.19 22.36 -4.99
CA ASN A 52 -2.12 23.47 -4.73
C ASN A 52 -2.84 23.24 -3.39
N GLY A 53 -3.09 24.30 -2.66
CA GLY A 53 -3.79 24.32 -1.38
C GLY A 53 -2.88 24.31 -0.14
N PRO A 54 -3.46 24.37 1.07
CA PRO A 54 -2.72 24.38 2.32
C PRO A 54 -2.19 22.98 2.68
N SER A 55 -1.06 22.94 3.41
CA SER A 55 -0.52 21.65 3.91
C SER A 55 -1.40 21.02 5.00
N ARG A 56 -2.13 21.84 5.74
CA ARG A 56 -3.06 21.48 6.82
C ARG A 56 -4.19 22.50 6.92
N TRP A 57 -5.32 22.10 7.50
CA TRP A 57 -6.48 22.98 7.70
C TRP A 57 -6.21 24.20 8.60
N ASP A 58 -5.24 24.09 9.48
CA ASP A 58 -4.87 25.10 10.49
C ASP A 58 -3.60 25.88 10.14
N ARG A 59 -3.10 25.76 8.90
CA ARG A 59 -1.88 26.41 8.42
C ARG A 59 -2.09 27.16 7.11
N ASN A 60 -1.25 28.17 6.88
CA ASN A 60 -1.25 28.97 5.66
C ASN A 60 -0.09 28.60 4.71
N ASP A 61 0.74 27.62 5.07
CA ASP A 61 1.80 27.11 4.21
C ASP A 61 1.23 26.26 3.08
N THR A 62 1.78 26.39 1.88
CA THR A 62 1.35 25.61 0.71
C THR A 62 1.92 24.21 0.77
N ILE A 63 1.06 23.23 0.53
CA ILE A 63 1.47 21.82 0.35
C ILE A 63 2.40 21.68 -0.86
N ASN A 64 3.37 20.75 -0.79
CA ASN A 64 4.28 20.47 -1.89
C ASN A 64 4.76 19.01 -1.84
N GLU A 65 5.58 18.61 -2.81
CA GLU A 65 6.12 17.26 -2.97
C GLU A 65 7.05 16.80 -1.81
N LYS A 66 7.50 17.73 -0.97
CA LYS A 66 8.37 17.42 0.19
C LYS A 66 7.58 17.13 1.46
N ASN A 67 6.26 17.33 1.45
CA ASN A 67 5.44 16.98 2.59
C ASN A 67 5.38 15.46 2.77
N ILE A 68 5.28 15.03 4.03
CA ILE A 68 5.13 13.63 4.38
C ILE A 68 3.65 13.29 4.44
N PHE A 69 3.27 12.19 3.79
CA PHE A 69 1.89 11.73 3.68
C PHE A 69 1.73 10.35 4.33
N SER A 70 0.61 10.15 5.02
CA SER A 70 0.20 8.81 5.39
C SER A 70 -0.30 8.08 4.14
N ILE A 71 0.43 7.06 3.72
CA ILE A 71 0.09 6.27 2.52
C ILE A 71 -0.86 5.11 2.80
N ALA A 72 -1.18 4.87 4.08
CA ALA A 72 -2.13 3.83 4.50
C ALA A 72 -1.92 2.50 3.74
N SER A 73 -2.94 2.00 3.06
CA SER A 73 -2.90 0.70 2.37
C SER A 73 -1.96 0.62 1.16
N MET A 74 -1.41 1.72 0.66
CA MET A 74 -0.34 1.65 -0.33
C MET A 74 0.93 0.97 0.24
N THR A 75 1.10 0.95 1.55
CA THR A 75 2.14 0.18 2.27
C THR A 75 2.10 -1.31 1.92
N LYS A 76 0.92 -1.85 1.57
CA LYS A 76 0.78 -3.25 1.18
C LYS A 76 1.61 -3.64 -0.04
N ALA A 77 1.81 -2.72 -0.97
CA ALA A 77 2.68 -2.96 -2.12
C ALA A 77 4.13 -3.20 -1.67
N LEU A 78 4.64 -2.41 -0.72
CA LEU A 78 5.99 -2.57 -0.19
C LEU A 78 6.15 -3.90 0.56
N GLY A 79 5.18 -4.26 1.42
CA GLY A 79 5.18 -5.55 2.10
C GLY A 79 5.11 -6.74 1.15
N SER A 80 4.35 -6.62 0.07
CA SER A 80 4.26 -7.65 -0.97
C SER A 80 5.58 -7.81 -1.72
N VAL A 81 6.25 -6.71 -2.07
CA VAL A 81 7.59 -6.74 -2.70
C VAL A 81 8.59 -7.43 -1.77
N ALA A 82 8.61 -7.09 -0.48
CA ALA A 82 9.49 -7.72 0.50
C ALA A 82 9.31 -9.26 0.54
N ALA A 83 8.06 -9.72 0.57
CA ALA A 83 7.78 -11.16 0.56
C ALA A 83 8.18 -11.84 -0.76
N LEU A 84 7.93 -11.19 -1.90
CA LEU A 84 8.31 -11.72 -3.20
C LEU A 84 9.83 -11.78 -3.40
N GLN A 85 10.60 -10.87 -2.78
CA GLN A 85 12.06 -11.00 -2.72
C GLN A 85 12.51 -12.25 -1.97
N LEU A 86 11.81 -12.65 -0.90
CA LEU A 86 12.11 -13.90 -0.20
C LEU A 86 11.77 -15.13 -1.06
N VAL A 87 10.71 -15.05 -1.87
CA VAL A 87 10.39 -16.10 -2.87
C VAL A 87 11.49 -16.19 -3.93
N GLU A 88 11.91 -15.06 -4.49
CA GLU A 88 13.00 -15.00 -5.48
C GLU A 88 14.32 -15.57 -4.92
N GLN A 89 14.59 -15.35 -3.64
CA GLN A 89 15.75 -15.91 -2.92
C GLN A 89 15.60 -17.41 -2.58
N GLY A 90 14.47 -18.03 -2.91
CA GLY A 90 14.19 -19.43 -2.59
C GLY A 90 14.01 -19.74 -1.09
N LYS A 91 13.75 -18.70 -0.27
CA LYS A 91 13.57 -18.87 1.20
C LYS A 91 12.17 -19.31 1.57
N ILE A 92 11.23 -19.14 0.69
CA ILE A 92 9.84 -19.56 0.81
C ILE A 92 9.24 -19.68 -0.60
N THR A 93 8.18 -20.49 -0.74
CA THR A 93 7.40 -20.56 -1.98
C THR A 93 6.04 -19.88 -1.81
N LEU A 94 5.35 -19.63 -2.93
CA LEU A 94 4.01 -19.03 -2.86
C LEU A 94 2.97 -19.98 -2.26
N ASP A 95 3.16 -21.29 -2.39
CA ASP A 95 2.13 -22.29 -2.18
C ASP A 95 2.43 -23.27 -1.04
N GLU A 96 3.57 -23.17 -0.38
CA GLU A 96 3.82 -23.98 0.82
C GLU A 96 3.00 -23.49 2.01
N PRO A 97 2.57 -24.40 2.90
CA PRO A 97 1.88 -24.06 4.14
C PRO A 97 2.71 -23.13 5.05
N LEU A 98 2.06 -22.13 5.61
CA LEU A 98 2.72 -21.17 6.53
C LEU A 98 2.63 -21.58 8.02
N ASP A 99 2.12 -22.77 8.30
CA ASP A 99 1.81 -23.26 9.66
C ASP A 99 3.06 -23.26 10.57
N GLU A 100 4.20 -23.66 10.04
CA GLU A 100 5.48 -23.67 10.80
C GLU A 100 6.07 -22.26 10.99
N TYR A 101 5.85 -21.36 10.05
CA TYR A 101 6.35 -19.98 10.14
C TYR A 101 5.47 -19.14 11.05
N LEU A 102 4.15 -19.28 10.96
CA LEU A 102 3.16 -18.46 11.64
C LEU A 102 2.06 -19.33 12.30
N PRO A 103 2.41 -20.18 13.29
CA PRO A 103 1.44 -21.09 13.92
C PRO A 103 0.26 -20.37 14.56
N ASN A 104 0.48 -19.18 15.14
CA ASN A 104 -0.60 -18.37 15.73
C ASN A 104 -1.61 -17.88 14.69
N MET A 105 -1.18 -17.62 13.43
CA MET A 105 -2.08 -17.27 12.33
C MET A 105 -2.88 -18.47 11.87
N SER A 106 -2.21 -19.61 11.69
CA SER A 106 -2.81 -20.82 11.15
C SER A 106 -3.90 -21.39 12.07
N SER A 107 -3.76 -21.21 13.38
CA SER A 107 -4.75 -21.64 14.37
C SER A 107 -5.97 -20.73 14.50
N ILE A 108 -6.01 -19.57 13.82
CA ILE A 108 -7.15 -18.65 13.91
C ILE A 108 -8.41 -19.32 13.36
N LYS A 109 -9.41 -19.45 14.21
CA LYS A 109 -10.70 -20.07 13.90
C LYS A 109 -11.51 -19.26 12.90
N ILE A 110 -12.48 -19.91 12.28
CA ILE A 110 -13.37 -19.33 11.29
C ILE A 110 -14.73 -19.07 11.91
N LEU A 111 -15.23 -17.86 11.71
CA LEU A 111 -16.60 -17.47 12.00
C LEU A 111 -17.44 -17.64 10.74
N THR A 112 -18.34 -18.61 10.75
CA THR A 112 -19.23 -18.89 9.64
C THR A 112 -20.33 -17.84 9.50
N GLN A 113 -21.05 -17.84 8.39
CA GLN A 113 -22.12 -16.86 8.14
C GLN A 113 -23.29 -16.99 9.15
N ASP A 114 -23.51 -18.17 9.70
CA ASP A 114 -24.50 -18.43 10.77
C ASP A 114 -23.93 -18.25 12.19
N ASN A 115 -22.82 -17.50 12.30
CA ASN A 115 -22.14 -17.13 13.55
C ASN A 115 -21.62 -18.32 14.38
N LYS A 116 -21.32 -19.44 13.75
CA LYS A 116 -20.65 -20.57 14.42
C LYS A 116 -19.14 -20.43 14.27
N ILE A 117 -18.44 -20.91 15.29
CA ILE A 117 -16.98 -20.99 15.29
C ILE A 117 -16.57 -22.41 14.90
N ILE A 118 -15.73 -22.52 13.88
CA ILE A 118 -15.15 -23.78 13.43
C ILE A 118 -13.63 -23.69 13.36
N ASP A 119 -12.97 -24.83 13.48
CA ASP A 119 -11.53 -24.93 13.26
C ASP A 119 -11.23 -24.92 11.75
N PRO A 120 -10.14 -24.29 11.30
CA PRO A 120 -9.74 -24.29 9.89
C PRO A 120 -9.28 -25.70 9.48
N ILE A 121 -9.54 -26.03 8.21
CA ILE A 121 -9.10 -27.28 7.59
C ILE A 121 -7.92 -27.02 6.65
N ASN A 122 -7.98 -25.91 5.91
CA ASN A 122 -6.97 -25.57 4.90
C ASN A 122 -5.87 -24.72 5.49
N SER A 123 -4.62 -25.09 5.25
CA SER A 123 -3.47 -24.27 5.54
C SER A 123 -3.50 -22.95 4.76
N ILE A 124 -2.96 -21.90 5.37
CA ILE A 124 -2.76 -20.62 4.70
C ILE A 124 -1.41 -20.66 3.97
N THR A 125 -1.36 -20.12 2.76
CA THR A 125 -0.15 -19.96 1.96
C THR A 125 0.16 -18.48 1.74
N LEU A 126 1.38 -18.15 1.31
CA LEU A 126 1.73 -16.78 0.95
C LEU A 126 0.84 -16.26 -0.20
N ARG A 127 0.49 -17.12 -1.16
CA ARG A 127 -0.46 -16.76 -2.22
C ARG A 127 -1.81 -16.33 -1.64
N HIS A 128 -2.36 -17.05 -0.68
CA HIS A 128 -3.63 -16.70 -0.04
C HIS A 128 -3.57 -15.32 0.63
N LEU A 129 -2.46 -14.99 1.29
CA LEU A 129 -2.27 -13.68 1.91
C LEU A 129 -2.15 -12.57 0.87
N LEU A 130 -1.31 -12.74 -0.16
CA LEU A 130 -1.08 -11.73 -1.20
C LEU A 130 -2.31 -11.46 -2.06
N THR A 131 -3.19 -12.44 -2.23
CA THR A 131 -4.42 -12.33 -3.02
C THR A 131 -5.66 -12.02 -2.19
N HIS A 132 -5.52 -11.80 -0.89
CA HIS A 132 -6.64 -11.57 0.03
C HIS A 132 -7.68 -12.72 0.04
N THR A 133 -7.21 -13.95 -0.06
CA THR A 133 -8.06 -15.16 -0.02
C THR A 133 -7.84 -16.03 1.21
N ALA A 134 -7.15 -15.52 2.25
CA ALA A 134 -6.91 -16.27 3.49
C ALA A 134 -8.05 -16.17 4.51
N GLY A 135 -9.08 -15.37 4.27
CA GLY A 135 -10.25 -15.23 5.14
C GLY A 135 -10.19 -14.07 6.13
N PHE A 136 -9.11 -13.29 6.16
CA PHE A 136 -9.00 -12.10 7.03
C PHE A 136 -9.75 -10.92 6.42
N GLY A 137 -10.58 -10.24 7.23
CA GLY A 137 -11.32 -9.05 6.84
C GLY A 137 -10.92 -7.80 7.63
N TYR A 138 -11.64 -6.72 7.42
CA TYR A 138 -11.70 -5.52 8.25
C TYR A 138 -13.13 -5.29 8.72
N TRP A 139 -13.30 -4.55 9.79
CA TRP A 139 -14.63 -4.17 10.31
C TRP A 139 -15.50 -3.48 9.23
N PHE A 140 -14.91 -2.76 8.28
CA PHE A 140 -15.63 -2.07 7.19
C PHE A 140 -15.81 -2.93 5.93
N THR A 141 -15.23 -4.13 5.86
CA THR A 141 -15.42 -5.07 4.74
C THR A 141 -16.39 -6.21 5.05
N SER A 142 -16.75 -6.39 6.33
CA SER A 142 -17.65 -7.44 6.79
C SER A 142 -18.59 -6.93 7.85
N LYS A 143 -19.90 -7.20 7.67
CA LYS A 143 -20.92 -6.89 8.69
C LYS A 143 -20.64 -7.64 9.99
N GLN A 144 -20.22 -8.91 9.95
CA GLN A 144 -19.89 -9.68 11.13
C GLN A 144 -18.72 -9.06 11.92
N LEU A 145 -17.67 -8.58 11.23
CA LEU A 145 -16.56 -7.90 11.87
C LEU A 145 -16.92 -6.49 12.33
N SER A 146 -17.83 -5.79 11.64
CA SER A 146 -18.38 -4.52 12.12
C SER A 146 -19.11 -4.69 13.47
N ASP A 147 -19.87 -5.76 13.61
CA ASP A 147 -20.62 -6.08 14.82
C ASP A 147 -19.80 -6.93 15.83
N TRP A 148 -18.52 -7.19 15.56
CA TRP A 148 -17.68 -8.11 16.32
C TRP A 148 -17.62 -7.81 17.82
N GLY A 149 -17.61 -6.54 18.19
CA GLY A 149 -17.58 -6.12 19.59
C GLY A 149 -18.73 -6.70 20.43
N ASN A 150 -19.91 -6.88 19.86
CA ASN A 150 -21.08 -7.51 20.48
C ASN A 150 -21.05 -9.03 20.30
N LEU A 151 -20.84 -9.48 19.06
CA LEU A 151 -20.87 -10.89 18.70
C LEU A 151 -19.86 -11.73 19.50
N LYS A 152 -18.63 -11.24 19.70
CA LYS A 152 -17.61 -11.95 20.49
C LYS A 152 -18.03 -12.23 21.93
N LYS A 153 -18.82 -11.34 22.53
CA LYS A 153 -19.34 -11.53 23.88
C LYS A 153 -20.46 -12.61 23.91
N GLU A 154 -21.33 -12.54 22.89
CA GLU A 154 -22.45 -13.48 22.76
C GLU A 154 -21.99 -14.93 22.59
N ILE A 155 -20.96 -15.14 21.75
CA ILE A 155 -20.41 -16.48 21.46
C ILE A 155 -19.30 -16.92 22.44
N GLY A 156 -18.96 -16.08 23.44
CA GLY A 156 -17.92 -16.41 24.43
C GLY A 156 -16.49 -16.46 23.84
N TRP A 157 -16.18 -15.61 22.86
CA TRP A 157 -14.85 -15.55 22.26
C TRP A 157 -13.81 -15.00 23.23
N THR A 158 -12.73 -15.75 23.45
CA THR A 158 -11.68 -15.43 24.42
C THR A 158 -10.32 -15.11 23.78
N GLU A 159 -10.18 -15.33 22.47
CA GLU A 159 -8.92 -15.11 21.78
C GLU A 159 -8.63 -13.61 21.59
N ASN A 160 -7.34 -13.26 21.49
CA ASN A 160 -6.88 -11.88 21.36
C ASN A 160 -6.91 -11.36 19.90
N TYR A 161 -7.43 -12.13 18.95
CA TYR A 161 -7.55 -11.78 17.54
C TYR A 161 -8.96 -12.01 17.02
N GLU A 162 -9.27 -11.35 15.90
CA GLU A 162 -10.53 -11.55 15.18
C GLU A 162 -10.50 -12.87 14.40
N PRO A 163 -11.64 -13.55 14.21
CA PRO A 163 -11.71 -14.78 13.45
C PRO A 163 -11.49 -14.52 11.96
N ARG A 164 -11.13 -15.55 11.22
CA ARG A 164 -11.28 -15.59 9.78
C ARG A 164 -12.76 -15.77 9.43
N LEU A 165 -13.15 -15.42 8.21
CA LEU A 165 -14.55 -15.48 7.77
C LEU A 165 -14.84 -16.63 6.80
N PHE A 166 -13.80 -17.31 6.30
CA PHE A 166 -13.91 -18.46 5.42
C PHE A 166 -12.58 -19.21 5.32
N GLU A 167 -12.63 -20.41 4.79
CA GLU A 167 -11.45 -21.23 4.51
C GLU A 167 -10.55 -20.61 3.45
N SER A 168 -9.25 -20.78 3.64
CA SER A 168 -8.23 -20.27 2.71
C SER A 168 -8.49 -20.77 1.29
N GLY A 169 -8.44 -19.86 0.33
CA GLY A 169 -8.61 -20.13 -1.08
C GLY A 169 -10.06 -20.24 -1.56
N THR A 170 -11.06 -20.15 -0.66
CA THR A 170 -12.48 -20.37 -1.06
C THR A 170 -13.20 -19.07 -1.44
N SER A 171 -12.72 -17.92 -1.00
CA SER A 171 -13.35 -16.63 -1.27
C SER A 171 -12.32 -15.50 -1.22
N TYR A 172 -12.73 -14.29 -1.56
CA TYR A 172 -11.93 -13.08 -1.49
C TYR A 172 -12.50 -12.13 -0.43
N MET A 173 -11.61 -11.57 0.40
CA MET A 173 -11.95 -10.46 1.28
C MET A 173 -10.73 -9.60 1.57
N TYR A 174 -10.83 -8.32 1.23
CA TYR A 174 -9.81 -7.35 1.59
C TYR A 174 -9.75 -7.16 3.11
N GLY A 175 -8.57 -7.34 3.69
CA GLY A 175 -8.39 -7.30 5.14
C GLY A 175 -6.93 -7.29 5.56
N THR A 176 -6.66 -7.78 6.78
CA THR A 176 -5.35 -7.78 7.44
C THR A 176 -4.36 -8.81 6.87
N ASN A 177 -4.63 -9.36 5.69
CA ASN A 177 -3.79 -10.39 5.07
C ASN A 177 -2.32 -9.97 4.93
N ILE A 178 -2.07 -8.74 4.47
CA ILE A 178 -0.69 -8.25 4.24
C ILE A 178 0.03 -7.89 5.54
N ASP A 179 -0.69 -7.67 6.62
CA ASP A 179 -0.08 -7.50 7.95
C ASP A 179 0.61 -8.82 8.37
N TRP A 180 -0.02 -9.97 8.05
CA TRP A 180 0.59 -11.28 8.23
C TRP A 180 1.78 -11.53 7.29
N VAL A 181 1.74 -10.99 6.06
CA VAL A 181 2.89 -11.00 5.16
C VAL A 181 4.08 -10.26 5.79
N GLY A 182 3.85 -9.10 6.42
CA GLY A 182 4.90 -8.38 7.15
C GLY A 182 5.53 -9.25 8.24
N ARG A 183 4.71 -9.91 9.06
CA ARG A 183 5.19 -10.83 10.11
C ARG A 183 5.97 -12.03 9.54
N LEU A 184 5.55 -12.52 8.38
CA LEU A 184 6.27 -13.59 7.68
C LEU A 184 7.66 -13.12 7.22
N VAL A 185 7.75 -11.92 6.66
CA VAL A 185 9.03 -11.30 6.29
C VAL A 185 9.94 -11.19 7.50
N GLU A 186 9.44 -10.70 8.64
CA GLU A 186 10.20 -10.62 9.89
C GLU A 186 10.67 -12.00 10.36
N LYS A 187 9.80 -12.99 10.33
CA LYS A 187 10.11 -14.36 10.76
C LYS A 187 11.22 -15.00 9.94
N ILE A 188 11.17 -14.86 8.61
CA ILE A 188 12.13 -15.50 7.70
C ILE A 188 13.46 -14.72 7.66
N SER A 189 13.40 -13.39 7.69
CA SER A 189 14.59 -12.55 7.58
C SER A 189 15.35 -12.36 8.88
N GLY A 190 14.68 -12.53 10.03
CA GLY A 190 15.21 -12.20 11.35
C GLY A 190 15.35 -10.69 11.61
N MET A 191 14.77 -9.85 10.74
CA MET A 191 14.78 -8.38 10.83
C MET A 191 13.36 -7.87 11.10
N ASN A 192 13.21 -6.73 11.78
CA ASN A 192 11.91 -6.06 11.77
C ASN A 192 11.57 -5.54 10.35
N LEU A 193 10.30 -5.31 10.09
CA LEU A 193 9.84 -4.97 8.73
C LEU A 193 10.39 -3.63 8.23
N GLU A 194 10.51 -2.62 9.10
CA GLU A 194 11.11 -1.32 8.75
C GLU A 194 12.55 -1.49 8.26
N ASP A 195 13.39 -2.23 9.03
CA ASP A 195 14.79 -2.45 8.69
C ASP A 195 14.94 -3.28 7.40
N TYR A 196 14.06 -4.29 7.22
CA TYR A 196 14.05 -5.07 5.98
C TYR A 196 13.73 -4.20 4.78
N LEU A 197 12.65 -3.42 4.85
CA LEU A 197 12.24 -2.53 3.77
C LEU A 197 13.33 -1.47 3.49
N ARG A 198 13.91 -0.88 4.53
CA ARG A 198 14.98 0.10 4.41
C ARG A 198 16.19 -0.48 3.67
N LYS A 199 16.58 -1.68 4.02
CA LYS A 199 17.78 -2.34 3.47
C LYS A 199 17.57 -2.83 2.03
N TYR A 200 16.40 -3.39 1.72
CA TYR A 200 16.21 -4.15 0.50
C TYR A 200 15.21 -3.55 -0.48
N VAL A 201 14.42 -2.57 -0.07
CA VAL A 201 13.39 -1.94 -0.92
C VAL A 201 13.57 -0.44 -0.99
N THR A 202 13.30 0.29 0.09
CA THR A 202 13.26 1.76 0.06
C THR A 202 14.65 2.39 -0.05
N GLY A 203 15.68 1.80 0.57
CA GLY A 203 17.05 2.28 0.46
C GLY A 203 17.62 2.18 -0.96
N PRO A 204 17.63 0.99 -1.59
CA PRO A 204 18.08 0.85 -2.99
C PRO A 204 17.33 1.71 -4.00
N LEU A 205 16.07 2.08 -3.70
CA LEU A 205 15.25 2.97 -4.53
C LEU A 205 15.36 4.45 -4.12
N GLU A 206 16.27 4.78 -3.20
CA GLU A 206 16.48 6.13 -2.68
C GLU A 206 15.20 6.79 -2.11
N MET A 207 14.25 5.98 -1.62
CA MET A 207 13.01 6.45 -0.99
C MET A 207 13.29 6.93 0.45
N ASN A 208 14.11 7.95 0.58
CA ASN A 208 14.66 8.42 1.87
C ASN A 208 13.60 9.07 2.78
N SER A 209 12.43 9.39 2.24
CA SER A 209 11.31 10.00 2.98
C SER A 209 10.14 9.02 3.22
N THR A 210 10.43 7.71 3.31
CA THR A 210 9.44 6.65 3.53
C THR A 210 9.76 5.90 4.82
N TRP A 211 8.88 5.97 5.82
CA TRP A 211 9.05 5.33 7.13
C TRP A 211 7.73 4.78 7.67
N PHE A 212 7.78 3.79 8.56
CA PHE A 212 6.66 3.45 9.44
C PHE A 212 6.51 4.50 10.56
N ASN A 213 7.63 4.89 11.16
CA ASN A 213 7.66 5.96 12.14
C ASN A 213 8.57 7.07 11.62
N VAL A 214 7.99 8.25 11.37
CA VAL A 214 8.76 9.42 10.93
C VAL A 214 9.76 9.78 12.03
N PRO A 215 11.07 9.91 11.72
CA PRO A 215 12.07 10.31 12.71
C PRO A 215 11.72 11.65 13.35
N GLU A 216 11.97 11.79 14.64
CA GLU A 216 11.97 13.10 15.29
C GLU A 216 13.16 13.91 14.77
N ASN A 217 12.91 15.17 14.34
CA ASN A 217 13.95 16.08 13.86
C ASN A 217 14.78 16.64 15.01
#